data_a52187cfb4083dc68c80546543efc3de
#
_entry.id   a52187cfb4083dc68c80546543efc3de
#
_cell.length_a   1.000
_cell.length_b   1.000
_cell.length_c   1.000
_cell.angle_alpha   90.00
_cell.angle_beta   90.00
_cell.angle_gamma   90.00
#
_symmetry.space_group_name_H-M   'P 1'
#
loop_
_entity.id
_entity.type
_entity.pdbx_description
1 polymer ?
#
loop_
_entity_poly.entity_id
_entity_poly.type
_entity_poly.pdbx_seq_one_letter_code
_entity_poly.pdbx_strand_id
1 'polypeptide(L)'
;MANVIGSTLTKQTSAWLPLTCGYEISVPATKTFTNQVITFLYLANLLGGGDGQVLEGLPVLMEETLAVCEPQVRVLAEEINAWNDLYCLGYGATLPMALEGALKLKEISYAHCEGMLSTEFKHGPLSAVTEGFPVIIAVGPEDVPLIVSGINEVTCRGGRAIAIGAEDSRLRANATDLIPIPAAEAPIAALLTVLPLQLLAYHMSIGRGYDPDFPRNLSKTLTVD
;
A
#
# COMPACT_ATOMS: atom_id res chain seq x y z
N MET A 1 -0.21 -21.24 -0.19
CA MET A 1 0.81 -20.63 -1.04
C MET A 1 2.15 -20.60 -0.32
N ALA A 2 3.25 -20.76 -1.02
CA ALA A 2 4.59 -20.72 -0.41
C ALA A 2 5.63 -20.17 -1.41
N ASN A 3 6.56 -19.35 -0.92
CA ASN A 3 7.68 -18.86 -1.75
C ASN A 3 8.89 -19.81 -1.71
N VAL A 4 9.11 -20.49 -0.57
CA VAL A 4 10.24 -21.41 -0.37
C VAL A 4 9.82 -22.83 -0.73
N ILE A 5 10.27 -23.28 -1.90
CA ILE A 5 10.05 -24.64 -2.39
C ILE A 5 10.79 -25.63 -1.46
N GLY A 6 10.14 -26.74 -1.09
CA GLY A 6 10.70 -27.73 -0.19
C GLY A 6 10.61 -27.38 1.31
N SER A 7 9.95 -26.27 1.67
CA SER A 7 9.64 -25.93 3.07
C SER A 7 8.72 -26.97 3.71
N THR A 8 8.65 -26.96 5.04
CA THR A 8 7.75 -27.86 5.79
C THR A 8 6.32 -27.76 5.32
N LEU A 9 5.84 -26.52 5.04
CA LEU A 9 4.49 -26.27 4.55
C LEU A 9 4.23 -27.02 3.22
N THR A 10 5.16 -26.94 2.26
CA THR A 10 4.99 -27.60 0.95
C THR A 10 5.04 -29.13 1.03
N LYS A 11 5.68 -29.69 2.07
CA LYS A 11 5.76 -31.14 2.32
C LYS A 11 4.52 -31.69 3.04
N GLN A 12 3.87 -30.87 3.85
CA GLN A 12 2.74 -31.29 4.69
C GLN A 12 1.38 -31.04 4.05
N THR A 13 1.30 -30.26 2.98
CA THR A 13 0.05 -29.94 2.29
C THR A 13 -0.18 -30.86 1.09
N SER A 14 -1.43 -31.23 0.83
CA SER A 14 -1.81 -32.05 -0.33
C SER A 14 -1.60 -31.33 -1.67
N ALA A 15 -1.68 -29.98 -1.65
CA ALA A 15 -1.44 -29.10 -2.79
C ALA A 15 -0.90 -27.76 -2.30
N TRP A 16 -0.11 -27.10 -3.11
CA TRP A 16 0.41 -25.77 -2.82
C TRP A 16 0.68 -25.01 -4.13
N LEU A 17 0.68 -23.69 -4.04
CA LEU A 17 1.00 -22.80 -5.17
C LEU A 17 2.30 -22.04 -4.86
N PRO A 18 3.26 -22.02 -5.79
CA PRO A 18 4.48 -21.22 -5.64
C PRO A 18 4.17 -19.74 -5.84
N LEU A 19 4.78 -18.88 -5.02
CA LEU A 19 4.70 -17.43 -5.23
C LEU A 19 5.70 -16.92 -6.27
N THR A 20 6.76 -17.67 -6.53
CA THR A 20 7.80 -17.35 -7.55
C THR A 20 8.43 -15.97 -7.44
N CYS A 21 8.43 -15.38 -6.23
CA CYS A 21 8.99 -14.04 -5.98
C CYS A 21 10.54 -14.01 -5.95
N GLY A 22 11.19 -15.16 -6.07
CA GLY A 22 12.61 -15.26 -5.82
C GLY A 22 12.97 -15.02 -4.36
N TYR A 23 14.23 -14.64 -4.12
CA TYR A 23 14.72 -14.43 -2.77
C TYR A 23 14.32 -13.02 -2.26
N GLU A 24 13.73 -12.93 -1.08
CA GLU A 24 13.38 -11.69 -0.39
C GLU A 24 14.21 -11.56 0.88
N ILE A 25 15.13 -10.58 0.88
CA ILE A 25 16.14 -10.41 1.94
C ILE A 25 15.53 -9.77 3.17
N SER A 26 14.90 -8.62 2.98
CA SER A 26 14.31 -7.85 4.07
C SER A 26 13.13 -8.56 4.72
N VAL A 27 12.92 -8.32 6.02
CA VAL A 27 11.73 -8.80 6.73
C VAL A 27 10.47 -8.14 6.17
N PRO A 28 10.41 -6.82 5.97
CA PRO A 28 9.29 -6.15 5.31
C PRO A 28 9.04 -6.69 3.91
N ALA A 29 7.99 -7.47 3.79
CA ALA A 29 7.62 -8.10 2.54
C ALA A 29 7.09 -7.05 1.54
N THR A 30 7.57 -7.07 0.31
CA THR A 30 7.03 -6.29 -0.80
C THR A 30 6.52 -7.22 -1.91
N LYS A 31 7.42 -7.85 -2.64
CA LYS A 31 7.07 -8.74 -3.75
C LYS A 31 6.34 -10.02 -3.31
N THR A 32 6.61 -10.56 -2.12
CA THR A 32 5.85 -11.70 -1.60
C THR A 32 4.42 -11.30 -1.23
N PHE A 33 4.20 -10.10 -0.72
CA PHE A 33 2.85 -9.58 -0.50
C PHE A 33 2.10 -9.41 -1.83
N THR A 34 2.67 -8.68 -2.78
CA THR A 34 2.02 -8.43 -4.08
C THR A 34 1.71 -9.73 -4.82
N ASN A 35 2.65 -10.69 -4.84
CA ASN A 35 2.43 -11.98 -5.49
C ASN A 35 1.39 -12.84 -4.76
N GLN A 36 1.23 -12.73 -3.44
CA GLN A 36 0.12 -13.37 -2.73
C GLN A 36 -1.23 -12.80 -3.19
N VAL A 37 -1.35 -11.48 -3.25
CA VAL A 37 -2.57 -10.82 -3.72
C VAL A 37 -2.88 -11.24 -5.17
N ILE A 38 -1.88 -11.20 -6.07
CA ILE A 38 -2.02 -11.64 -7.46
C ILE A 38 -2.48 -13.10 -7.53
N THR A 39 -1.89 -13.98 -6.72
CA THR A 39 -2.27 -15.40 -6.69
C THR A 39 -3.72 -15.58 -6.22
N PHE A 40 -4.19 -14.79 -5.25
CA PHE A 40 -5.59 -14.82 -4.83
C PHE A 40 -6.53 -14.28 -5.90
N LEU A 41 -6.16 -13.20 -6.60
CA LEU A 41 -6.94 -12.67 -7.72
C LEU A 41 -7.03 -13.69 -8.87
N TYR A 42 -5.93 -14.37 -9.19
CA TYR A 42 -5.91 -15.44 -10.17
C TYR A 42 -6.86 -16.59 -9.78
N LEU A 43 -6.76 -17.06 -8.53
CA LEU A 43 -7.64 -18.12 -8.03
C LEU A 43 -9.10 -17.69 -8.03
N ALA A 44 -9.39 -16.46 -7.60
CA ALA A 44 -10.76 -15.93 -7.60
C ALA A 44 -11.33 -15.88 -9.03
N ASN A 45 -10.53 -15.43 -10.01
CA ASN A 45 -10.93 -15.41 -11.41
C ASN A 45 -11.22 -16.84 -11.93
N LEU A 46 -10.34 -17.80 -11.69
CA LEU A 46 -10.55 -19.21 -12.11
C LEU A 46 -11.79 -19.83 -11.45
N LEU A 47 -11.99 -19.63 -10.15
CA LEU A 47 -13.14 -20.15 -9.42
C LEU A 47 -14.45 -19.48 -9.88
N GLY A 48 -14.38 -18.26 -10.37
CA GLY A 48 -15.48 -17.53 -11.00
C GLY A 48 -15.75 -17.94 -12.45
N GLY A 49 -15.01 -18.92 -12.99
CA GLY A 49 -15.17 -19.40 -14.37
C GLY A 49 -14.38 -18.60 -15.42
N GLY A 50 -13.50 -17.71 -14.99
CA GLY A 50 -12.55 -17.01 -15.87
C GLY A 50 -11.34 -17.89 -16.25
N ASP A 51 -10.49 -17.38 -17.12
CA ASP A 51 -9.33 -18.08 -17.70
C ASP A 51 -7.97 -17.53 -17.20
N GLY A 52 -7.99 -16.54 -16.31
CA GLY A 52 -6.80 -15.88 -15.77
C GLY A 52 -6.23 -14.76 -16.64
N GLN A 53 -6.73 -14.56 -17.86
CA GLN A 53 -6.22 -13.55 -18.80
C GLN A 53 -6.36 -12.11 -18.25
N VAL A 54 -7.25 -11.87 -17.31
CA VAL A 54 -7.44 -10.57 -16.64
C VAL A 54 -6.15 -10.04 -15.99
N LEU A 55 -5.18 -10.90 -15.70
CA LEU A 55 -3.89 -10.53 -15.10
C LEU A 55 -2.74 -10.39 -16.10
N GLU A 56 -2.94 -10.69 -17.39
CA GLU A 56 -1.83 -10.69 -18.38
C GLU A 56 -1.15 -9.32 -18.53
N GLY A 57 -1.92 -8.22 -18.44
CA GLY A 57 -1.40 -6.85 -18.50
C GLY A 57 -0.83 -6.32 -17.19
N LEU A 58 -0.97 -7.05 -16.08
CA LEU A 58 -0.62 -6.55 -14.75
C LEU A 58 0.87 -6.19 -14.58
N PRO A 59 1.86 -6.96 -15.09
CA PRO A 59 3.27 -6.57 -14.97
C PRO A 59 3.56 -5.21 -15.60
N VAL A 60 2.98 -4.91 -16.76
CA VAL A 60 3.13 -3.62 -17.45
C VAL A 60 2.53 -2.50 -16.62
N LEU A 61 1.33 -2.69 -16.08
CA LEU A 61 0.68 -1.70 -15.21
C LEU A 61 1.48 -1.44 -13.93
N MET A 62 2.12 -2.47 -13.37
CA MET A 62 2.97 -2.32 -12.19
C MET A 62 4.25 -1.53 -12.51
N GLU A 63 4.90 -1.82 -13.63
CA GLU A 63 6.08 -1.06 -14.11
C GLU A 63 5.73 0.40 -14.39
N GLU A 64 4.61 0.64 -15.07
CA GLU A 64 4.06 1.98 -15.31
C GLU A 64 3.78 2.72 -13.99
N THR A 65 3.15 2.05 -13.03
CA THR A 65 2.86 2.62 -11.72
C THR A 65 4.15 3.08 -11.04
N LEU A 66 5.16 2.22 -10.97
CA LEU A 66 6.45 2.56 -10.37
C LEU A 66 7.11 3.74 -11.08
N ALA A 67 7.15 3.73 -12.42
CA ALA A 67 7.77 4.80 -13.20
C ALA A 67 7.09 6.16 -13.02
N VAL A 68 5.75 6.17 -12.94
CA VAL A 68 4.97 7.41 -12.81
C VAL A 68 5.00 7.96 -11.39
N CYS A 69 4.88 7.09 -10.38
CA CYS A 69 4.71 7.56 -9.00
C CYS A 69 6.04 7.81 -8.26
N GLU A 70 7.14 7.12 -8.59
CA GLU A 70 8.39 7.21 -7.83
C GLU A 70 8.95 8.64 -7.68
N PRO A 71 9.03 9.49 -8.74
CA PRO A 71 9.53 10.85 -8.58
C PRO A 71 8.71 11.69 -7.60
N GLN A 72 7.39 11.55 -7.63
CA GLN A 72 6.48 12.29 -6.75
C GLN A 72 6.53 11.76 -5.32
N VAL A 73 6.57 10.44 -5.16
CA VAL A 73 6.67 9.78 -3.85
C VAL A 73 7.99 10.13 -3.16
N ARG A 74 9.07 10.25 -3.91
CA ARG A 74 10.37 10.67 -3.35
C ARG A 74 10.31 12.09 -2.78
N VAL A 75 9.73 13.03 -3.52
CA VAL A 75 9.53 14.41 -3.05
C VAL A 75 8.62 14.44 -1.83
N LEU A 76 7.50 13.74 -1.90
CA LEU A 76 6.57 13.59 -0.78
C LEU A 76 7.27 13.04 0.46
N ALA A 77 8.08 12.00 0.31
CA ALA A 77 8.83 11.39 1.41
C ALA A 77 9.77 12.40 2.09
N GLU A 78 10.46 13.25 1.32
CA GLU A 78 11.32 14.31 1.86
C GLU A 78 10.50 15.32 2.66
N GLU A 79 9.34 15.75 2.15
CA GLU A 79 8.47 16.75 2.77
C GLU A 79 7.81 16.28 4.06
N ILE A 80 7.40 15.01 4.13
CA ILE A 80 6.73 14.45 5.32
C ILE A 80 7.69 13.68 6.23
N ASN A 81 8.99 13.64 5.94
CA ASN A 81 9.96 12.80 6.66
C ASN A 81 10.08 13.12 8.15
N ALA A 82 9.81 14.36 8.55
CA ALA A 82 9.83 14.80 9.95
C ALA A 82 8.62 14.29 10.78
N TRP A 83 7.55 13.85 10.12
CA TRP A 83 6.35 13.35 10.80
C TRP A 83 6.57 11.94 11.33
N ASN A 84 6.34 11.75 12.63
CA ASN A 84 6.41 10.44 13.27
C ASN A 84 5.05 9.74 13.32
N ASP A 85 3.96 10.48 13.22
CA ASP A 85 2.60 9.97 13.24
C ASP A 85 1.92 10.26 11.90
N LEU A 86 1.27 9.24 11.32
CA LEU A 86 0.55 9.32 10.06
C LEU A 86 -0.69 8.43 10.09
N TYR A 87 -1.65 8.74 9.26
CA TYR A 87 -2.73 7.81 8.95
C TYR A 87 -2.61 7.28 7.51
N CYS A 88 -3.00 6.02 7.33
CA CYS A 88 -3.14 5.41 6.02
C CYS A 88 -4.55 4.82 5.90
N LEU A 89 -5.37 5.43 5.07
CA LEU A 89 -6.79 5.12 4.97
C LEU A 89 -7.10 4.38 3.67
N GLY A 90 -8.04 3.44 3.74
CA GLY A 90 -8.57 2.74 2.58
C GLY A 90 -10.04 2.41 2.73
N TYR A 91 -10.70 2.06 1.64
CA TYR A 91 -12.08 1.61 1.62
C TYR A 91 -12.24 0.41 0.70
N GLY A 92 -13.14 -0.52 1.03
CA GLY A 92 -13.36 -1.69 0.20
C GLY A 92 -12.06 -2.44 -0.13
N ALA A 93 -11.77 -2.62 -1.40
CA ALA A 93 -10.59 -3.34 -1.87
C ALA A 93 -9.25 -2.64 -1.57
N THR A 94 -9.26 -1.32 -1.35
CA THR A 94 -8.04 -0.56 -1.02
C THR A 94 -7.68 -0.59 0.46
N LEU A 95 -8.60 -0.99 1.34
CA LEU A 95 -8.32 -1.08 2.79
C LEU A 95 -7.13 -2.02 3.10
N PRO A 96 -7.07 -3.26 2.60
CA PRO A 96 -5.91 -4.12 2.85
C PRO A 96 -4.59 -3.51 2.37
N MET A 97 -4.60 -2.75 1.27
CA MET A 97 -3.41 -2.08 0.74
C MET A 97 -2.96 -0.94 1.64
N ALA A 98 -3.91 -0.16 2.18
CA ALA A 98 -3.63 0.87 3.17
C ALA A 98 -3.05 0.30 4.47
N LEU A 99 -3.59 -0.83 4.96
CA LEU A 99 -3.06 -1.53 6.13
C LEU A 99 -1.63 -2.02 5.90
N GLU A 100 -1.34 -2.58 4.73
CA GLU A 100 0.00 -3.02 4.33
C GLU A 100 0.96 -1.84 4.22
N GLY A 101 0.54 -0.72 3.60
CA GLY A 101 1.34 0.51 3.54
C GLY A 101 1.68 1.06 4.92
N ALA A 102 0.70 1.12 5.81
CA ALA A 102 0.91 1.52 7.20
C ALA A 102 1.90 0.58 7.92
N LEU A 103 1.84 -0.73 7.65
CA LEU A 103 2.79 -1.69 8.18
C LEU A 103 4.20 -1.42 7.67
N LYS A 104 4.39 -1.21 6.35
CA LYS A 104 5.72 -0.90 5.76
C LYS A 104 6.32 0.37 6.36
N LEU A 105 5.53 1.43 6.54
CA LEU A 105 5.99 2.65 7.21
C LEU A 105 6.47 2.38 8.65
N LYS A 106 5.75 1.57 9.40
CA LYS A 106 6.19 1.17 10.76
C LYS A 106 7.46 0.34 10.75
N GLU A 107 7.57 -0.63 9.84
CA GLU A 107 8.66 -1.61 9.84
C GLU A 107 10.02 -1.00 9.48
N ILE A 108 10.08 -0.07 8.53
CA ILE A 108 11.36 0.44 8.01
C ILE A 108 11.61 1.92 8.23
N SER A 109 10.58 2.76 8.28
CA SER A 109 10.77 4.18 8.61
C SER A 109 10.56 4.47 10.09
N TYR A 110 10.01 3.51 10.84
CA TYR A 110 9.66 3.62 12.26
C TYR A 110 8.68 4.74 12.59
N ALA A 111 7.96 5.23 11.59
CA ALA A 111 6.85 6.13 11.79
C ALA A 111 5.65 5.35 12.37
N HIS A 112 4.98 5.93 13.35
CA HIS A 112 3.73 5.37 13.86
C HIS A 112 2.62 5.67 12.85
N CYS A 113 2.41 4.77 11.91
CA CYS A 113 1.36 4.89 10.91
C CYS A 113 0.19 3.99 11.28
N GLU A 114 -0.97 4.58 11.49
CA GLU A 114 -2.20 3.82 11.73
C GLU A 114 -2.95 3.61 10.43
N GLY A 115 -3.13 2.32 10.05
CA GLY A 115 -3.96 1.93 8.92
C GLY A 115 -5.40 1.70 9.38
N MET A 116 -6.39 2.27 8.67
CA MET A 116 -7.78 2.06 9.06
C MET A 116 -8.78 2.30 7.92
N LEU A 117 -10.02 1.91 8.19
CA LEU A 117 -11.14 2.14 7.27
C LEU A 117 -11.46 3.65 7.21
N SER A 118 -11.48 4.21 5.99
CA SER A 118 -11.64 5.64 5.78
C SER A 118 -12.97 6.20 6.32
N THR A 119 -14.04 5.41 6.28
CA THR A 119 -15.36 5.82 6.80
C THR A 119 -15.41 5.92 8.32
N GLU A 120 -14.53 5.20 9.03
CA GLU A 120 -14.43 5.24 10.49
C GLU A 120 -13.55 6.40 11.00
N PHE A 121 -12.76 7.00 10.12
CA PHE A 121 -11.81 8.04 10.48
C PHE A 121 -12.47 9.24 11.18
N LYS A 122 -13.63 9.66 10.70
CA LYS A 122 -14.42 10.78 11.28
C LYS A 122 -14.98 10.50 12.67
N HIS A 123 -15.07 9.25 13.11
CA HIS A 123 -15.69 8.85 14.37
C HIS A 123 -14.73 8.90 15.58
N GLY A 124 -13.62 9.61 15.46
CA GLY A 124 -12.66 9.81 16.56
C GLY A 124 -11.26 10.17 16.09
N PRO A 125 -10.59 9.31 15.28
CA PRO A 125 -9.20 9.50 14.86
C PRO A 125 -8.93 10.85 14.17
N LEU A 126 -9.90 11.39 13.44
CA LEU A 126 -9.83 12.72 12.81
C LEU A 126 -9.49 13.85 13.80
N SER A 127 -9.75 13.68 15.10
CA SER A 127 -9.41 14.64 16.13
C SER A 127 -7.89 14.84 16.31
N ALA A 128 -7.06 13.88 15.88
CA ALA A 128 -5.61 13.99 15.93
C ALA A 128 -5.02 14.83 14.78
N VAL A 129 -5.83 15.17 13.77
CA VAL A 129 -5.36 15.94 12.61
C VAL A 129 -5.14 17.39 13.01
N THR A 130 -3.91 17.85 12.75
CA THR A 130 -3.46 19.24 12.94
C THR A 130 -2.93 19.79 11.62
N GLU A 131 -2.50 21.05 11.61
CA GLU A 131 -1.93 21.69 10.42
C GLU A 131 -0.77 20.87 9.84
N GLY A 132 -0.87 20.53 8.56
CA GLY A 132 0.13 19.73 7.83
C GLY A 132 0.16 18.23 8.16
N PHE A 133 -0.67 17.72 9.08
CA PHE A 133 -0.68 16.31 9.49
C PHE A 133 -0.95 15.40 8.27
N PRO A 134 -0.05 14.43 7.96
CA PRO A 134 -0.19 13.62 6.76
C PRO A 134 -1.22 12.50 6.94
N VAL A 135 -2.21 12.50 6.05
CA VAL A 135 -3.22 11.45 5.92
C VAL A 135 -3.16 10.92 4.50
N ILE A 136 -2.69 9.69 4.35
CA ILE A 136 -2.55 9.00 3.06
C ILE A 136 -3.83 8.21 2.81
N ILE A 137 -4.38 8.29 1.60
CA ILE A 137 -5.67 7.69 1.28
C ILE A 137 -5.55 6.90 -0.02
N ALA A 138 -5.64 5.57 0.06
CA ALA A 138 -5.72 4.69 -1.10
C ALA A 138 -7.14 4.69 -1.68
N VAL A 139 -7.28 5.03 -2.97
CA VAL A 139 -8.57 5.31 -3.61
C VAL A 139 -8.85 4.31 -4.71
N GLY A 140 -9.96 3.57 -4.57
CA GLY A 140 -10.52 2.74 -5.64
C GLY A 140 -11.30 3.58 -6.67
N PRO A 141 -11.41 3.13 -7.92
CA PRO A 141 -12.07 3.90 -8.98
C PRO A 141 -13.55 4.21 -8.69
N GLU A 142 -14.24 3.31 -8.01
CA GLU A 142 -15.66 3.46 -7.67
C GLU A 142 -15.87 4.27 -6.38
N ASP A 143 -14.82 4.45 -5.57
CA ASP A 143 -14.91 5.03 -4.24
C ASP A 143 -14.67 6.55 -4.21
N VAL A 144 -14.29 7.15 -5.35
CA VAL A 144 -13.91 8.57 -5.43
C VAL A 144 -14.93 9.52 -4.79
N PRO A 145 -16.26 9.39 -5.03
CA PRO A 145 -17.23 10.29 -4.40
C PRO A 145 -17.24 10.22 -2.87
N LEU A 146 -17.08 9.02 -2.32
CA LEU A 146 -17.01 8.78 -0.88
C LEU A 146 -15.72 9.37 -0.29
N ILE A 147 -14.60 9.09 -0.96
CA ILE A 147 -13.26 9.48 -0.51
C ILE A 147 -13.07 11.00 -0.55
N VAL A 148 -13.62 11.70 -1.54
CA VAL A 148 -13.58 13.17 -1.60
C VAL A 148 -14.21 13.81 -0.37
N SER A 149 -15.28 13.24 0.19
CA SER A 149 -15.84 13.71 1.46
C SER A 149 -14.82 13.60 2.60
N GLY A 150 -14.16 12.45 2.73
CA GLY A 150 -13.11 12.23 3.75
C GLY A 150 -11.89 13.13 3.55
N ILE A 151 -11.48 13.37 2.30
CA ILE A 151 -10.41 14.33 1.96
C ILE A 151 -10.77 15.73 2.48
N ASN A 152 -11.99 16.19 2.24
CA ASN A 152 -12.46 17.49 2.71
C ASN A 152 -12.52 17.57 4.24
N GLU A 153 -12.84 16.47 4.92
CA GLU A 153 -12.82 16.41 6.40
C GLU A 153 -11.39 16.62 6.94
N VAL A 154 -10.37 16.11 6.25
CA VAL A 154 -8.95 16.30 6.59
C VAL A 154 -8.49 17.72 6.27
N THR A 155 -8.70 18.18 5.02
CA THR A 155 -8.17 19.46 4.53
C THR A 155 -8.80 20.67 5.23
N CYS A 156 -10.10 20.62 5.61
CA CYS A 156 -10.72 21.70 6.35
C CYS A 156 -10.18 21.86 7.80
N ARG A 157 -9.38 20.92 8.28
CA ARG A 157 -8.67 20.97 9.58
C ARG A 157 -7.18 21.30 9.42
N GLY A 158 -6.76 21.70 8.21
CA GLY A 158 -5.37 21.98 7.91
C GLY A 158 -4.52 20.73 7.65
N GLY A 159 -5.10 19.51 7.71
CA GLY A 159 -4.37 18.29 7.43
C GLY A 159 -3.96 18.16 5.95
N ARG A 160 -2.87 17.48 5.70
CA ARG A 160 -2.37 17.18 4.36
C ARG A 160 -2.97 15.87 3.86
N ALA A 161 -3.98 15.96 3.02
CA ALA A 161 -4.61 14.80 2.40
C ALA A 161 -3.85 14.37 1.13
N ILE A 162 -3.26 13.18 1.15
CA ILE A 162 -2.44 12.59 0.09
C ILE A 162 -3.24 11.44 -0.53
N ALA A 163 -3.85 11.66 -1.69
CA ALA A 163 -4.60 10.64 -2.40
C ALA A 163 -3.67 9.80 -3.31
N ILE A 164 -3.84 8.49 -3.29
CA ILE A 164 -3.20 7.54 -4.20
C ILE A 164 -4.30 6.86 -5.01
N GLY A 165 -4.40 7.12 -6.30
CA GLY A 165 -5.46 6.59 -7.15
C GLY A 165 -5.30 6.99 -8.61
N ALA A 166 -6.20 6.51 -9.48
CA ALA A 166 -6.22 6.95 -10.86
C ALA A 166 -6.47 8.46 -10.97
N GLU A 167 -5.98 9.08 -12.06
CA GLU A 167 -6.20 10.50 -12.32
C GLU A 167 -7.71 10.79 -12.37
N ASP A 168 -8.16 11.66 -11.48
CA ASP A 168 -9.57 12.10 -11.38
C ASP A 168 -9.61 13.58 -10.99
N SER A 169 -10.40 14.37 -11.71
CA SER A 169 -10.50 15.82 -11.49
C SER A 169 -11.01 16.20 -10.09
N ARG A 170 -11.83 15.34 -9.48
CA ARG A 170 -12.35 15.55 -8.12
C ARG A 170 -11.27 15.31 -7.07
N LEU A 171 -10.45 14.28 -7.26
CA LEU A 171 -9.28 14.05 -6.38
C LEU A 171 -8.29 15.20 -6.54
N ARG A 172 -7.99 15.59 -7.78
CA ARG A 172 -7.07 16.70 -8.07
C ARG A 172 -7.51 18.03 -7.46
N ALA A 173 -8.82 18.28 -7.41
CA ALA A 173 -9.37 19.51 -6.88
C ALA A 173 -9.45 19.57 -5.34
N ASN A 174 -9.48 18.44 -4.66
CA ASN A 174 -9.76 18.37 -3.21
C ASN A 174 -8.58 17.87 -2.38
N ALA A 175 -7.76 16.95 -2.90
CA ALA A 175 -6.58 16.47 -2.19
C ALA A 175 -5.46 17.52 -2.20
N THR A 176 -4.63 17.53 -1.17
CA THR A 176 -3.41 18.34 -1.15
C THR A 176 -2.41 17.81 -2.17
N ASP A 177 -2.25 16.50 -2.22
CA ASP A 177 -1.42 15.79 -3.18
C ASP A 177 -2.20 14.67 -3.84
N LEU A 178 -1.98 14.45 -5.13
CA LEU A 178 -2.46 13.27 -5.84
C LEU A 178 -1.26 12.55 -6.45
N ILE A 179 -1.03 11.33 -5.98
CA ILE A 179 -0.06 10.37 -6.55
C ILE A 179 -0.83 9.50 -7.54
N PRO A 180 -0.70 9.76 -8.85
CA PRO A 180 -1.47 9.05 -9.86
C PRO A 180 -0.94 7.63 -10.06
N ILE A 181 -1.86 6.70 -10.30
CA ILE A 181 -1.61 5.35 -10.79
C ILE A 181 -2.36 5.13 -12.10
N PRO A 182 -1.96 4.16 -12.94
CA PRO A 182 -2.73 3.81 -14.13
C PRO A 182 -4.18 3.45 -13.80
N ALA A 183 -5.10 3.83 -14.69
CA ALA A 183 -6.51 3.44 -14.55
C ALA A 183 -6.67 1.93 -14.77
N ALA A 184 -7.38 1.27 -13.88
CA ALA A 184 -7.67 -0.16 -13.95
C ALA A 184 -8.99 -0.45 -13.25
N GLU A 185 -9.53 -1.66 -13.45
CA GLU A 185 -10.69 -2.15 -12.70
C GLU A 185 -10.37 -2.31 -11.21
N ALA A 186 -11.41 -2.23 -10.37
CA ALA A 186 -11.29 -2.12 -8.92
C ALA A 186 -10.26 -3.07 -8.24
N PRO A 187 -10.23 -4.40 -8.48
CA PRO A 187 -9.25 -5.26 -7.81
C PRO A 187 -7.80 -4.98 -8.22
N ILE A 188 -7.57 -4.66 -9.50
CA ILE A 188 -6.25 -4.32 -10.03
C ILE A 188 -5.82 -2.94 -9.54
N ALA A 189 -6.72 -1.94 -9.66
CA ALA A 189 -6.46 -0.59 -9.16
C ALA A 189 -6.09 -0.60 -7.67
N ALA A 190 -6.81 -1.38 -6.85
CA ALA A 190 -6.48 -1.54 -5.44
C ALA A 190 -5.06 -2.06 -5.24
N LEU A 191 -4.67 -3.14 -5.93
CA LEU A 191 -3.31 -3.69 -5.87
C LEU A 191 -2.26 -2.64 -6.25
N LEU A 192 -2.51 -1.86 -7.32
CA LEU A 192 -1.55 -0.83 -7.75
C LEU A 192 -1.31 0.24 -6.68
N THR A 193 -2.28 0.54 -5.80
CA THR A 193 -2.10 1.54 -4.73
C THR A 193 -1.05 1.15 -3.70
N VAL A 194 -0.73 -0.13 -3.54
CA VAL A 194 0.31 -0.56 -2.57
C VAL A 194 1.72 -0.18 -3.01
N LEU A 195 1.97 -0.06 -4.32
CA LEU A 195 3.32 0.24 -4.83
C LEU A 195 3.83 1.62 -4.39
N PRO A 196 3.07 2.73 -4.56
CA PRO A 196 3.46 4.02 -4.01
C PRO A 196 3.65 4.01 -2.48
N LEU A 197 2.86 3.21 -1.75
CA LEU A 197 3.00 3.08 -0.29
C LEU A 197 4.31 2.38 0.09
N GLN A 198 4.70 1.33 -0.64
CA GLN A 198 5.98 0.64 -0.45
C GLN A 198 7.16 1.57 -0.78
N LEU A 199 7.08 2.33 -1.88
CA LEU A 199 8.07 3.33 -2.25
C LEU A 199 8.19 4.45 -1.21
N LEU A 200 7.06 4.92 -0.67
CA LEU A 200 7.04 5.96 0.37
C LEU A 200 7.78 5.47 1.62
N ALA A 201 7.49 4.27 2.08
CA ALA A 201 8.18 3.68 3.22
C ALA A 201 9.69 3.55 2.97
N TYR A 202 10.07 3.12 1.77
CA TYR A 202 11.47 3.01 1.34
C TYR A 202 12.18 4.37 1.38
N HIS A 203 11.62 5.38 0.71
CA HIS A 203 12.25 6.71 0.63
C HIS A 203 12.29 7.41 2.00
N MET A 204 11.27 7.26 2.84
CA MET A 204 11.30 7.76 4.22
C MET A 204 12.36 7.05 5.06
N SER A 205 12.55 5.74 4.88
CA SER A 205 13.61 4.98 5.57
C SER A 205 15.00 5.53 5.21
N ILE A 206 15.28 5.64 3.92
CA ILE A 206 16.55 6.19 3.41
C ILE A 206 16.76 7.65 3.89
N GLY A 207 15.73 8.49 3.77
CA GLY A 207 15.77 9.90 4.21
C GLY A 207 16.01 10.07 5.71
N ARG A 208 15.67 9.05 6.52
CA ARG A 208 15.95 8.99 7.96
C ARG A 208 17.31 8.35 8.30
N GLY A 209 18.06 7.90 7.29
CA GLY A 209 19.36 7.23 7.47
C GLY A 209 19.23 5.79 7.96
N TYR A 210 18.09 5.14 7.76
CA TYR A 210 17.89 3.74 8.12
C TYR A 210 18.14 2.83 6.91
N ASP A 211 18.51 1.58 7.21
CA ASP A 211 18.65 0.53 6.20
C ASP A 211 17.34 -0.26 6.09
N PRO A 212 16.61 -0.17 4.98
CA PRO A 212 15.35 -0.89 4.80
C PRO A 212 15.51 -2.39 4.69
N ASP A 213 16.71 -2.91 4.39
CA ASP A 213 16.97 -4.35 4.31
C ASP A 213 17.21 -4.98 5.68
N PHE A 214 17.67 -4.20 6.67
CA PHE A 214 17.97 -4.65 8.02
C PHE A 214 17.23 -3.84 9.09
N PRO A 215 15.88 -3.94 9.14
CA PRO A 215 15.08 -3.21 10.10
C PRO A 215 15.40 -3.68 11.55
N ARG A 216 15.44 -2.72 12.47
CA ARG A 216 15.65 -3.03 13.90
C ARG A 216 14.51 -3.88 14.45
N ASN A 217 14.83 -4.74 15.42
CA ASN A 217 13.86 -5.55 16.18
C ASN A 217 13.08 -6.59 15.35
N LEU A 218 13.39 -6.75 14.07
CA LEU A 218 12.73 -7.72 13.20
C LEU A 218 13.76 -8.70 12.62
N SER A 219 13.37 -9.97 12.48
CA SER A 219 14.13 -10.97 11.76
C SER A 219 13.20 -11.97 11.06
N LYS A 220 13.69 -12.60 9.97
CA LYS A 220 12.92 -13.61 9.21
C LYS A 220 12.64 -14.86 10.04
N THR A 221 13.49 -15.14 11.02
CA THR A 221 13.34 -16.26 11.96
C THR A 221 13.51 -15.74 13.37
N LEU A 222 12.41 -15.71 14.12
CA LEU A 222 12.45 -15.47 15.55
C LEU A 222 12.47 -16.84 16.23
N THR A 223 13.62 -17.23 16.73
CA THR A 223 13.73 -18.27 17.78
C THR A 223 13.80 -17.53 19.11
N VAL A 224 12.68 -17.48 19.81
CA VAL A 224 12.66 -17.06 21.21
C VAL A 224 12.64 -18.36 22.00
N ASP A 225 13.71 -18.64 22.76
CA ASP A 225 13.73 -19.69 23.75
C ASP A 225 12.96 -19.23 24.99
#